data_1a0d740a0edb677010c195d7fab80caa
#
_entry.id   1a0d740a0edb677010c195d7fab80caa
#
_cell.length_a   1.000
_cell.length_b   1.000
_cell.length_c   1.000
_cell.angle_alpha   90.00
_cell.angle_beta   90.00
_cell.angle_gamma   90.00
#
_symmetry.space_group_name_H-M   'P 1'
#
loop_
_entity.id
_entity.type
_entity.pdbx_description
1 polymer ?
#
loop_
_entity_poly.entity_id
_entity_poly.type
_entity_poly.pdbx_seq_one_letter_code
_entity_poly.pdbx_strand_id
1 'polypeptide(L)'
;MAAKEVRFSDDARAKMLAGVNVLANAVKVTLGPKGRNVVLDKSFGSPTITKDGVSVAKEIELEDKFENMGAQMVKEVASKANDEAGDGTTTATVLAQAIVTEGLKSVAAGMNPMDLKRGIDKAVGAAVEELKALSVPCADSKAIAQVGTISANSDSEVGDLIAEAMDRVGKEGVITVEEGQALQNELDVVEGMQFDRGYLSPYFMNNQENGTVELDSPYMLLVDKKVSNIRELLPTLEAVAKASKPLLIIAEDVEGEALATLVVNNMRGIVKVAAVKAPGFGDRRKAMLQDIATLTGGTVISEEIGLELEKVTLEDLGTAKRVVINKDNTTVVDGAGEEEAIQGRVAQIRGQIEESTSDYDKEKLQERLAKLAGGVAVIKVGAATEVEMKEKKARVEDALHATRAAVEEGVVAGGGVALVRVASKVADLTGDNEDQTHGIKLALRAMEAPLRQISTNAGAESSVVTNAVKNGEGSYGYNAGNDTYGDMIEMGILDPTKVTRSALQFAASIASLMITTEAMVADAPADDAAAPAMPDMGGMGGMGGMGGMM
;
A
#
# COMPACT_ATOMS: atom_id res chain seq x y z
N MET A 1 -0.09 -23.62 28.13
CA MET A 1 0.55 -22.42 27.58
C MET A 1 2.02 -22.72 27.44
N ALA A 2 2.65 -22.37 26.32
CA ALA A 2 4.10 -22.50 26.17
C ALA A 2 4.81 -21.60 27.19
N ALA A 3 5.96 -22.04 27.70
CA ALA A 3 6.80 -21.23 28.57
C ALA A 3 7.21 -19.95 27.82
N LYS A 4 7.42 -18.87 28.56
CA LYS A 4 7.89 -17.59 28.00
C LYS A 4 9.35 -17.34 28.41
N GLU A 5 10.13 -16.86 27.45
CA GLU A 5 11.43 -16.28 27.69
C GLU A 5 11.28 -14.76 27.78
N VAL A 6 11.93 -14.15 28.77
CA VAL A 6 11.86 -12.70 29.00
C VAL A 6 13.28 -12.15 29.01
N ARG A 7 13.51 -11.08 28.22
CA ARG A 7 14.73 -10.31 28.17
C ARG A 7 14.48 -8.91 28.72
N PHE A 8 15.45 -8.35 29.41
CA PHE A 8 15.33 -7.04 30.06
C PHE A 8 16.46 -6.10 29.68
N SER A 9 16.20 -4.83 29.84
CA SER A 9 17.19 -3.76 29.79
C SER A 9 18.09 -3.81 28.55
N ASP A 10 19.39 -3.78 28.73
CA ASP A 10 20.37 -3.69 27.63
C ASP A 10 20.41 -4.95 26.75
N ASP A 11 20.15 -6.13 27.30
CA ASP A 11 20.06 -7.37 26.49
C ASP A 11 18.86 -7.32 25.53
N ALA A 12 17.69 -6.90 26.01
CA ALA A 12 16.51 -6.72 25.18
C ALA A 12 16.75 -5.66 24.09
N ARG A 13 17.34 -4.51 24.45
CA ARG A 13 17.64 -3.42 23.51
C ARG A 13 18.66 -3.81 22.46
N ALA A 14 19.71 -4.56 22.85
CA ALA A 14 20.74 -5.03 21.91
C ALA A 14 20.15 -5.98 20.85
N LYS A 15 19.31 -6.94 21.29
CA LYS A 15 18.60 -7.86 20.39
C LYS A 15 17.67 -7.14 19.44
N MET A 16 16.87 -6.23 19.98
CA MET A 16 15.95 -5.42 19.17
C MET A 16 16.70 -4.59 18.12
N LEU A 17 17.81 -3.91 18.51
CA LEU A 17 18.62 -3.12 17.58
C LEU A 17 19.29 -3.98 16.52
N ALA A 18 19.71 -5.21 16.85
CA ALA A 18 20.26 -6.14 15.87
C ALA A 18 19.23 -6.44 14.77
N GLY A 19 17.99 -6.76 15.12
CA GLY A 19 16.92 -7.00 14.18
C GLY A 19 16.60 -5.78 13.31
N VAL A 20 16.51 -4.59 13.91
CA VAL A 20 16.35 -3.31 13.18
C VAL A 20 17.45 -3.16 12.13
N ASN A 21 18.70 -3.40 12.51
CA ASN A 21 19.84 -3.21 11.61
C ASN A 21 19.84 -4.22 10.46
N VAL A 22 19.47 -5.46 10.71
CA VAL A 22 19.38 -6.47 9.63
C VAL A 22 18.39 -6.03 8.58
N LEU A 23 17.15 -5.70 8.97
CA LEU A 23 16.11 -5.28 8.03
C LEU A 23 16.48 -3.95 7.35
N ALA A 24 16.83 -2.93 8.11
CA ALA A 24 17.11 -1.61 7.56
C ALA A 24 18.32 -1.62 6.61
N ASN A 25 19.36 -2.42 6.91
CA ASN A 25 20.52 -2.54 6.03
C ASN A 25 20.19 -3.22 4.70
N ALA A 26 19.26 -4.17 4.69
CA ALA A 26 18.78 -4.80 3.45
C ALA A 26 17.94 -3.83 2.62
N VAL A 27 17.07 -3.03 3.27
CA VAL A 27 16.18 -2.09 2.58
C VAL A 27 16.92 -0.85 2.06
N LYS A 28 17.79 -0.23 2.86
CA LYS A 28 18.40 1.07 2.53
C LYS A 28 19.31 1.08 1.30
N VAL A 29 19.78 -0.09 0.84
CA VAL A 29 20.60 -0.20 -0.38
C VAL A 29 19.85 0.17 -1.63
N THR A 30 18.52 0.17 -1.58
CA THR A 30 17.65 0.51 -2.72
C THR A 30 17.43 2.02 -2.87
N LEU A 31 17.78 2.84 -1.85
CA LEU A 31 17.44 4.26 -1.78
C LEU A 31 18.20 5.11 -2.81
N GLY A 32 17.45 5.95 -3.51
CA GLY A 32 17.96 6.98 -4.41
C GLY A 32 18.31 6.48 -5.82
N PRO A 33 18.73 7.38 -6.73
CA PRO A 33 18.90 7.09 -8.16
C PRO A 33 20.00 6.04 -8.44
N LYS A 34 20.99 5.91 -7.56
CA LYS A 34 22.02 4.87 -7.62
C LYS A 34 21.82 3.74 -6.61
N GLY A 35 20.58 3.61 -6.10
CA GLY A 35 20.16 2.46 -5.31
C GLY A 35 20.25 1.15 -6.11
N ARG A 36 20.49 0.05 -5.42
CA ARG A 36 20.71 -1.28 -6.01
C ARG A 36 19.56 -2.22 -5.74
N ASN A 37 19.40 -3.20 -6.61
CA ASN A 37 18.40 -4.23 -6.46
C ASN A 37 18.74 -5.18 -5.30
N VAL A 38 17.68 -5.73 -4.70
CA VAL A 38 17.73 -6.84 -3.76
C VAL A 38 17.12 -8.06 -4.45
N VAL A 39 17.71 -9.23 -4.25
CA VAL A 39 17.20 -10.51 -4.76
C VAL A 39 16.51 -11.23 -3.62
N LEU A 40 15.25 -11.59 -3.84
CA LEU A 40 14.40 -12.29 -2.88
C LEU A 40 14.21 -13.73 -3.35
N ASP A 41 14.44 -14.69 -2.47
CA ASP A 41 14.14 -16.09 -2.72
C ASP A 41 12.62 -16.33 -2.75
N LYS A 42 12.17 -17.25 -3.55
CA LYS A 42 10.76 -17.68 -3.60
C LYS A 42 10.70 -19.19 -3.40
N SER A 43 9.78 -19.62 -2.56
CA SER A 43 9.55 -21.07 -2.31
C SER A 43 9.19 -21.84 -3.58
N PHE A 44 8.61 -21.16 -4.58
CA PHE A 44 8.29 -21.70 -5.91
C PHE A 44 8.54 -20.64 -6.97
N GLY A 45 9.17 -21.02 -8.08
CA GLY A 45 9.46 -20.14 -9.21
C GLY A 45 10.86 -19.52 -9.17
N SER A 46 11.07 -18.49 -9.98
CA SER A 46 12.35 -17.77 -10.03
C SER A 46 12.45 -16.74 -8.90
N PRO A 47 13.67 -16.46 -8.39
CA PRO A 47 13.88 -15.37 -7.45
C PRO A 47 13.35 -14.04 -7.99
N THR A 48 12.79 -13.23 -7.10
CA THR A 48 12.32 -11.88 -7.45
C THR A 48 13.45 -10.88 -7.28
N ILE A 49 13.61 -9.97 -8.24
CA ILE A 49 14.54 -8.85 -8.17
C ILE A 49 13.73 -7.59 -8.00
N THR A 50 14.00 -6.81 -6.96
CA THR A 50 13.23 -5.61 -6.66
C THR A 50 14.10 -4.49 -6.09
N LYS A 51 13.64 -3.24 -6.26
CA LYS A 51 14.11 -2.06 -5.53
C LYS A 51 13.07 -1.53 -4.55
N ASP A 52 11.87 -2.09 -4.55
CA ASP A 52 10.83 -1.67 -3.62
C ASP A 52 11.17 -2.07 -2.18
N GLY A 53 11.22 -1.05 -1.31
CA GLY A 53 11.60 -1.23 0.10
C GLY A 53 10.59 -2.02 0.90
N VAL A 54 9.29 -1.92 0.60
CA VAL A 54 8.26 -2.67 1.35
C VAL A 54 8.30 -4.15 0.99
N SER A 55 8.51 -4.50 -0.26
CA SER A 55 8.68 -5.89 -0.70
C SER A 55 9.90 -6.53 -0.03
N VAL A 56 11.03 -5.83 0.03
CA VAL A 56 12.22 -6.32 0.75
C VAL A 56 11.92 -6.49 2.24
N ALA A 57 11.28 -5.52 2.87
CA ALA A 57 10.97 -5.58 4.30
C ALA A 57 10.03 -6.73 4.65
N LYS A 58 9.04 -7.02 3.81
CA LYS A 58 8.05 -8.10 4.01
C LYS A 58 8.68 -9.49 4.04
N GLU A 59 9.74 -9.74 3.27
CA GLU A 59 10.39 -11.05 3.16
C GLU A 59 11.39 -11.32 4.30
N ILE A 60 11.75 -10.30 5.11
CA ILE A 60 12.74 -10.48 6.18
C ILE A 60 12.06 -11.05 7.42
N GLU A 61 12.48 -12.26 7.79
CA GLU A 61 12.14 -12.96 9.02
C GLU A 61 13.40 -13.57 9.62
N LEU A 62 13.61 -13.41 10.93
CA LEU A 62 14.82 -13.81 11.62
C LEU A 62 14.55 -14.99 12.56
N GLU A 63 15.50 -15.91 12.67
CA GLU A 63 15.39 -17.09 13.54
C GLU A 63 15.31 -16.72 15.03
N ASP A 64 16.13 -15.76 15.46
CA ASP A 64 16.09 -15.26 16.84
C ASP A 64 14.82 -14.43 17.03
N LYS A 65 13.92 -14.89 17.90
CA LYS A 65 12.62 -14.27 18.15
C LYS A 65 12.71 -12.82 18.63
N PHE A 66 13.73 -12.49 19.42
CA PHE A 66 13.93 -11.14 19.94
C PHE A 66 14.49 -10.20 18.87
N GLU A 67 15.42 -10.66 18.05
CA GLU A 67 15.88 -9.91 16.88
C GLU A 67 14.73 -9.73 15.87
N ASN A 68 13.94 -10.79 15.66
CA ASN A 68 12.79 -10.72 14.78
C ASN A 68 11.75 -9.69 15.24
N MET A 69 11.48 -9.55 16.54
CA MET A 69 10.62 -8.47 17.04
C MET A 69 11.12 -7.09 16.61
N GLY A 70 12.43 -6.83 16.68
CA GLY A 70 13.03 -5.57 16.23
C GLY A 70 12.84 -5.36 14.72
N ALA A 71 13.05 -6.40 13.92
CA ALA A 71 12.81 -6.37 12.48
C ALA A 71 11.33 -6.11 12.17
N GLN A 72 10.38 -6.82 12.82
CA GLN A 72 8.95 -6.66 12.60
C GLN A 72 8.45 -5.25 12.95
N MET A 73 9.01 -4.59 13.98
CA MET A 73 8.67 -3.20 14.30
C MET A 73 9.04 -2.23 13.16
N VAL A 74 10.20 -2.40 12.53
CA VAL A 74 10.60 -1.57 11.39
C VAL A 74 9.83 -1.96 10.12
N LYS A 75 9.49 -3.24 9.94
CA LYS A 75 8.59 -3.69 8.88
C LYS A 75 7.23 -3.00 8.96
N GLU A 76 6.69 -2.81 10.17
CA GLU A 76 5.45 -2.04 10.39
C GLU A 76 5.60 -0.58 9.95
N VAL A 77 6.76 0.06 10.17
CA VAL A 77 7.05 1.43 9.67
C VAL A 77 6.94 1.49 8.15
N ALA A 78 7.61 0.55 7.46
CA ALA A 78 7.58 0.49 5.99
C ALA A 78 6.15 0.24 5.46
N SER A 79 5.43 -0.70 6.07
CA SER A 79 4.05 -1.02 5.70
C SER A 79 3.10 0.17 5.88
N LYS A 80 3.20 0.89 7.02
CA LYS A 80 2.37 2.08 7.28
C LYS A 80 2.68 3.22 6.31
N ALA A 81 3.95 3.45 5.96
CA ALA A 81 4.32 4.45 4.96
C ALA A 81 3.70 4.10 3.59
N ASN A 82 3.76 2.83 3.20
CA ASN A 82 3.12 2.35 1.97
C ASN A 82 1.59 2.51 2.01
N ASP A 83 0.94 2.11 3.10
CA ASP A 83 -0.52 2.18 3.23
C ASP A 83 -1.05 3.62 3.14
N GLU A 84 -0.33 4.60 3.70
CA GLU A 84 -0.77 6.00 3.76
C GLU A 84 -0.44 6.80 2.51
N ALA A 85 0.76 6.59 1.94
CA ALA A 85 1.28 7.42 0.86
C ALA A 85 1.68 6.63 -0.40
N GLY A 86 1.68 5.31 -0.34
CA GLY A 86 2.05 4.40 -1.43
C GLY A 86 3.53 4.46 -1.84
N ASP A 87 4.34 5.25 -1.14
CA ASP A 87 5.79 5.42 -1.38
C ASP A 87 6.49 5.81 -0.06
N GLY A 88 7.81 6.02 -0.11
CA GLY A 88 8.62 6.47 1.04
C GLY A 88 8.99 5.37 2.04
N THR A 89 8.76 4.12 1.72
CA THR A 89 9.01 2.94 2.57
C THR A 89 10.47 2.84 2.99
N THR A 90 11.40 3.03 2.06
CA THR A 90 12.83 3.02 2.31
C THR A 90 13.26 4.22 3.14
N THR A 91 12.75 5.41 2.86
CA THR A 91 13.02 6.64 3.64
C THR A 91 12.56 6.48 5.08
N ALA A 92 11.35 5.96 5.31
CA ALA A 92 10.80 5.69 6.63
C ALA A 92 11.66 4.68 7.42
N THR A 93 12.11 3.62 6.75
CA THR A 93 13.01 2.60 7.34
C THR A 93 14.35 3.19 7.76
N VAL A 94 14.96 4.04 6.92
CA VAL A 94 16.23 4.73 7.21
C VAL A 94 16.09 5.70 8.40
N LEU A 95 14.99 6.46 8.44
CA LEU A 95 14.68 7.36 9.54
C LEU A 95 14.48 6.58 10.85
N ALA A 96 13.70 5.49 10.82
CA ALA A 96 13.46 4.65 11.98
C ALA A 96 14.78 4.06 12.53
N GLN A 97 15.64 3.51 11.66
CA GLN A 97 16.96 3.01 12.06
C GLN A 97 17.80 4.10 12.73
N ALA A 98 17.81 5.30 12.15
CA ALA A 98 18.61 6.42 12.68
C ALA A 98 18.11 6.84 14.08
N ILE A 99 16.80 7.01 14.26
CA ILE A 99 16.19 7.40 15.53
C ILE A 99 16.42 6.32 16.59
N VAL A 100 16.17 5.04 16.28
CA VAL A 100 16.37 3.93 17.22
C VAL A 100 17.84 3.83 17.64
N THR A 101 18.75 3.89 16.67
CA THR A 101 20.20 3.74 16.95
C THR A 101 20.72 4.83 17.87
N GLU A 102 20.39 6.09 17.61
CA GLU A 102 20.84 7.21 18.45
C GLU A 102 20.07 7.26 19.78
N GLY A 103 18.76 6.91 19.75
CA GLY A 103 17.93 6.86 20.95
C GLY A 103 18.41 5.82 21.97
N LEU A 104 18.69 4.60 21.53
CA LEU A 104 19.19 3.54 22.41
C LEU A 104 20.60 3.85 22.99
N LYS A 105 21.44 4.54 22.22
CA LYS A 105 22.73 5.05 22.77
C LYS A 105 22.50 6.06 23.90
N SER A 106 21.50 6.94 23.74
CA SER A 106 21.16 7.95 24.74
C SER A 106 20.60 7.30 26.03
N VAL A 107 19.74 6.28 25.88
CA VAL A 107 19.22 5.49 27.01
C VAL A 107 20.35 4.75 27.72
N ALA A 108 21.28 4.13 26.99
CA ALA A 108 22.45 3.47 27.57
C ALA A 108 23.37 4.46 28.28
N ALA A 109 23.39 5.73 27.89
CA ALA A 109 24.08 6.81 28.59
C ALA A 109 23.35 7.33 29.85
N GLY A 110 22.19 6.75 30.19
CA GLY A 110 21.42 7.06 31.40
C GLY A 110 20.34 8.13 31.26
N MET A 111 20.00 8.55 30.02
CA MET A 111 18.91 9.49 29.78
C MET A 111 17.56 8.83 29.96
N ASN A 112 16.55 9.59 30.41
CA ASN A 112 15.22 9.10 30.60
C ASN A 112 14.53 8.83 29.24
N PRO A 113 14.18 7.56 28.91
CA PRO A 113 13.61 7.22 27.61
C PRO A 113 12.25 7.89 27.33
N MET A 114 11.45 8.15 28.39
CA MET A 114 10.15 8.82 28.23
C MET A 114 10.30 10.29 27.90
N ASP A 115 11.34 10.96 28.44
CA ASP A 115 11.62 12.36 28.11
C ASP A 115 12.29 12.48 26.74
N LEU A 116 13.17 11.53 26.36
CA LEU A 116 13.69 11.43 24.99
C LEU A 116 12.53 11.33 23.99
N LYS A 117 11.54 10.45 24.25
CA LYS A 117 10.34 10.31 23.42
C LYS A 117 9.59 11.64 23.30
N ARG A 118 9.31 12.33 24.40
CA ARG A 118 8.63 13.64 24.38
C ARG A 118 9.37 14.66 23.52
N GLY A 119 10.70 14.67 23.61
CA GLY A 119 11.55 15.51 22.79
C GLY A 119 11.45 15.17 21.30
N ILE A 120 11.50 13.89 20.96
CA ILE A 120 11.34 13.40 19.58
C ILE A 120 9.96 13.81 19.04
N ASP A 121 8.88 13.54 19.79
CA ASP A 121 7.51 13.87 19.39
C ASP A 121 7.36 15.39 19.14
N LYS A 122 7.94 16.23 20.00
CA LYS A 122 7.94 17.70 19.84
C LYS A 122 8.67 18.15 18.58
N ALA A 123 9.84 17.57 18.31
CA ALA A 123 10.64 17.89 17.12
C ALA A 123 9.92 17.48 15.83
N VAL A 124 9.34 16.28 15.81
CA VAL A 124 8.60 15.76 14.65
C VAL A 124 7.34 16.58 14.37
N GLY A 125 6.59 16.98 15.42
CA GLY A 125 5.45 17.85 15.26
C GLY A 125 5.82 19.18 14.61
N ALA A 126 6.87 19.85 15.12
CA ALA A 126 7.36 21.10 14.54
C ALA A 126 7.89 20.90 13.10
N ALA A 127 8.59 19.80 12.84
CA ALA A 127 9.11 19.48 11.52
C ALA A 127 8.00 19.25 10.48
N VAL A 128 6.91 18.59 10.87
CA VAL A 128 5.75 18.37 9.98
C VAL A 128 5.08 19.69 9.58
N GLU A 129 4.92 20.62 10.51
CA GLU A 129 4.35 21.94 10.19
C GLU A 129 5.27 22.74 9.25
N GLU A 130 6.60 22.67 9.44
CA GLU A 130 7.55 23.30 8.54
C GLU A 130 7.60 22.61 7.15
N LEU A 131 7.45 21.28 7.07
CA LEU A 131 7.31 20.57 5.79
C LEU A 131 6.10 21.04 5.00
N LYS A 132 4.94 21.18 5.67
CA LYS A 132 3.73 21.72 5.04
C LYS A 132 3.93 23.17 4.57
N ALA A 133 4.64 23.99 5.35
CA ALA A 133 4.94 25.36 4.98
C ALA A 133 5.94 25.48 3.79
N LEU A 134 6.80 24.48 3.58
CA LEU A 134 7.71 24.39 2.45
C LEU A 134 7.06 23.81 1.17
N SER A 135 5.89 23.20 1.32
CA SER A 135 5.20 22.52 0.21
C SER A 135 4.78 23.51 -0.87
N VAL A 136 5.04 23.12 -2.12
CA VAL A 136 4.61 23.84 -3.34
C VAL A 136 3.52 23.00 -4.02
N PRO A 137 2.38 23.57 -4.44
CA PRO A 137 1.34 22.83 -5.12
C PRO A 137 1.84 22.13 -6.39
N CYS A 138 1.51 20.85 -6.55
CA CYS A 138 1.78 20.09 -7.76
C CYS A 138 0.57 20.21 -8.70
N ALA A 139 0.52 21.28 -9.50
CA ALA A 139 -0.68 21.62 -10.26
C ALA A 139 -0.55 21.36 -11.76
N ASP A 140 0.64 21.34 -12.32
CA ASP A 140 0.89 21.18 -13.76
C ASP A 140 1.37 19.78 -14.13
N SER A 141 1.12 19.39 -15.36
CA SER A 141 1.49 18.11 -15.95
C SER A 141 3.01 17.85 -15.88
N LYS A 142 3.82 18.92 -15.98
CA LYS A 142 5.28 18.84 -15.90
C LYS A 142 5.74 18.43 -14.51
N ALA A 143 5.17 19.01 -13.45
CA ALA A 143 5.51 18.65 -12.07
C ALA A 143 5.08 17.20 -11.77
N ILE A 144 3.91 16.79 -12.26
CA ILE A 144 3.41 15.40 -12.16
C ILE A 144 4.39 14.45 -12.84
N ALA A 145 4.80 14.73 -14.08
CA ALA A 145 5.78 13.93 -14.81
C ALA A 145 7.13 13.83 -14.07
N GLN A 146 7.60 14.93 -13.48
CA GLN A 146 8.85 14.95 -12.69
C GLN A 146 8.76 14.07 -11.43
N VAL A 147 7.66 14.17 -10.68
CA VAL A 147 7.43 13.29 -9.51
C VAL A 147 7.39 11.83 -9.94
N GLY A 148 6.60 11.49 -10.97
CA GLY A 148 6.54 10.15 -11.54
C GLY A 148 7.89 9.61 -11.98
N THR A 149 8.70 10.46 -12.66
CA THR A 149 10.06 10.11 -13.09
C THR A 149 10.96 9.78 -11.90
N ILE A 150 10.93 10.60 -10.84
CA ILE A 150 11.79 10.38 -9.65
C ILE A 150 11.38 9.09 -8.93
N SER A 151 10.10 8.89 -8.68
CA SER A 151 9.60 7.67 -8.03
C SER A 151 9.84 6.42 -8.89
N ALA A 152 9.77 6.56 -10.22
CA ALA A 152 10.13 5.49 -11.15
C ALA A 152 11.64 5.27 -11.35
N ASN A 153 12.50 5.67 -10.41
CA ASN A 153 13.96 5.54 -10.49
C ASN A 153 14.60 6.26 -11.70
N SER A 154 14.14 7.46 -12.00
CA SER A 154 14.57 8.32 -13.12
C SER A 154 14.15 7.81 -14.51
N ASP A 155 13.06 7.03 -14.56
CA ASP A 155 12.44 6.61 -15.82
C ASP A 155 11.43 7.68 -16.27
N SER A 156 11.84 8.51 -17.24
CA SER A 156 10.99 9.61 -17.74
C SER A 156 9.80 9.12 -18.55
N GLU A 157 9.90 7.95 -19.20
CA GLU A 157 8.78 7.37 -19.96
C GLU A 157 7.60 7.06 -19.01
N VAL A 158 7.87 6.50 -17.84
CA VAL A 158 6.85 6.25 -16.82
C VAL A 158 6.25 7.55 -16.29
N GLY A 159 7.08 8.56 -16.01
CA GLY A 159 6.61 9.86 -15.54
C GLY A 159 5.68 10.55 -16.54
N ASP A 160 6.07 10.60 -17.81
CA ASP A 160 5.28 11.19 -18.89
C ASP A 160 3.96 10.45 -19.11
N LEU A 161 3.99 9.11 -19.04
CA LEU A 161 2.80 8.26 -19.19
C LEU A 161 1.77 8.50 -18.07
N ILE A 162 2.23 8.64 -16.82
CA ILE A 162 1.35 8.94 -15.68
C ILE A 162 0.75 10.34 -15.80
N ALA A 163 1.55 11.33 -16.21
CA ALA A 163 1.07 12.70 -16.44
C ALA A 163 0.02 12.73 -17.55
N GLU A 164 0.24 12.04 -18.67
CA GLU A 164 -0.73 11.90 -19.75
C GLU A 164 -2.02 11.19 -19.27
N ALA A 165 -1.89 10.14 -18.47
CA ALA A 165 -3.04 9.45 -17.89
C ALA A 165 -3.86 10.41 -17.01
N MET A 166 -3.22 11.18 -16.13
CA MET A 166 -3.89 12.18 -15.28
C MET A 166 -4.54 13.31 -16.09
N ASP A 167 -3.93 13.74 -17.18
CA ASP A 167 -4.52 14.75 -18.06
C ASP A 167 -5.78 14.25 -18.76
N ARG A 168 -5.82 12.96 -19.13
CA ARG A 168 -6.98 12.35 -19.81
C ARG A 168 -8.16 12.09 -18.88
N VAL A 169 -7.92 11.56 -17.66
CA VAL A 169 -9.00 11.21 -16.72
C VAL A 169 -9.23 12.25 -15.63
N GLY A 170 -8.40 13.28 -15.57
CA GLY A 170 -8.42 14.28 -14.51
C GLY A 170 -7.65 13.86 -13.25
N LYS A 171 -7.39 14.82 -12.36
CA LYS A 171 -6.58 14.61 -11.15
C LYS A 171 -7.22 13.62 -10.15
N GLU A 172 -8.55 13.61 -10.13
CA GLU A 172 -9.36 12.69 -9.32
C GLU A 172 -9.70 11.39 -10.08
N GLY A 173 -9.21 11.28 -11.32
CA GLY A 173 -9.52 10.16 -12.20
C GLY A 173 -8.84 8.87 -11.76
N VAL A 174 -9.42 7.76 -12.16
CA VAL A 174 -8.92 6.42 -11.84
C VAL A 174 -7.86 6.02 -12.85
N ILE A 175 -6.70 5.62 -12.36
CA ILE A 175 -5.61 5.05 -13.16
C ILE A 175 -5.28 3.69 -12.58
N THR A 176 -5.25 2.67 -13.43
CA THR A 176 -4.87 1.29 -13.07
C THR A 176 -3.65 0.86 -13.86
N VAL A 177 -2.88 -0.08 -13.32
CA VAL A 177 -1.69 -0.62 -13.96
C VAL A 177 -1.91 -2.10 -14.22
N GLU A 178 -1.77 -2.51 -15.48
CA GLU A 178 -1.96 -3.90 -15.91
C GLU A 178 -0.72 -4.44 -16.64
N GLU A 179 -0.60 -5.75 -16.70
CA GLU A 179 0.40 -6.41 -17.51
C GLU A 179 -0.01 -6.33 -19.00
N GLY A 180 0.85 -5.73 -19.82
CA GLY A 180 0.67 -5.64 -21.26
C GLY A 180 1.20 -6.86 -21.98
N GLN A 181 0.84 -7.00 -23.25
CA GLN A 181 1.38 -8.05 -24.13
C GLN A 181 2.48 -7.53 -25.08
N ALA A 182 2.63 -6.20 -25.14
CA ALA A 182 3.64 -5.54 -25.95
C ALA A 182 4.98 -5.41 -25.21
N LEU A 183 6.04 -5.05 -25.94
CA LEU A 183 7.34 -4.75 -25.34
C LEU A 183 7.41 -3.32 -24.77
N GLN A 184 6.54 -2.43 -25.24
CA GLN A 184 6.45 -1.03 -24.82
C GLN A 184 5.23 -0.83 -23.93
N ASN A 185 5.30 0.23 -23.10
CA ASN A 185 4.17 0.64 -22.30
C ASN A 185 3.09 1.27 -23.19
N GLU A 186 1.82 1.05 -22.88
CA GLU A 186 0.68 1.61 -23.58
C GLU A 186 -0.28 2.26 -22.60
N LEU A 187 -0.98 3.31 -23.03
CA LEU A 187 -2.02 3.99 -22.26
C LEU A 187 -3.34 3.90 -23.01
N ASP A 188 -4.29 3.20 -22.39
CA ASP A 188 -5.69 3.17 -22.85
C ASP A 188 -6.58 3.93 -21.87
N VAL A 189 -7.64 4.56 -22.40
CA VAL A 189 -8.73 5.10 -21.56
C VAL A 189 -9.99 4.35 -21.93
N VAL A 190 -10.61 3.74 -20.93
CA VAL A 190 -11.77 2.89 -21.09
C VAL A 190 -12.91 3.36 -20.19
N GLU A 191 -14.15 2.96 -20.50
CA GLU A 191 -15.29 3.17 -19.64
C GLU A 191 -15.08 2.45 -18.30
N GLY A 192 -15.33 3.14 -17.19
CA GLY A 192 -15.12 2.55 -15.88
C GLY A 192 -15.36 3.54 -14.75
N MET A 193 -15.36 3.03 -13.53
CA MET A 193 -15.46 3.86 -12.33
C MET A 193 -14.86 3.19 -11.10
N GLN A 194 -14.50 4.01 -10.11
CA GLN A 194 -14.10 3.56 -8.78
C GLN A 194 -15.06 4.11 -7.72
N PHE A 195 -15.32 3.31 -6.70
CA PHE A 195 -16.09 3.74 -5.52
C PHE A 195 -15.46 3.21 -4.22
N ASP A 196 -15.69 3.95 -3.13
CA ASP A 196 -15.04 3.77 -1.84
C ASP A 196 -15.72 2.66 -1.03
N ARG A 197 -15.61 1.42 -1.48
CA ARG A 197 -16.03 0.21 -0.76
C ARG A 197 -15.10 -0.93 -1.15
N GLY A 198 -14.46 -1.53 -0.16
CA GLY A 198 -13.61 -2.70 -0.35
C GLY A 198 -14.37 -4.00 -0.12
N TYR A 199 -13.65 -5.11 -0.19
CA TYR A 199 -14.20 -6.45 0.03
C TYR A 199 -14.71 -6.63 1.46
N LEU A 200 -15.83 -7.35 1.61
CA LEU A 200 -16.43 -7.65 2.92
C LEU A 200 -15.66 -8.70 3.73
N SER A 201 -14.78 -9.44 3.10
CA SER A 201 -13.96 -10.45 3.76
C SER A 201 -12.59 -10.56 3.11
N PRO A 202 -11.50 -10.58 3.89
CA PRO A 202 -10.16 -10.84 3.36
C PRO A 202 -10.01 -12.21 2.68
N TYR A 203 -10.87 -13.16 2.98
CA TYR A 203 -10.86 -14.49 2.37
C TYR A 203 -11.32 -14.51 0.90
N PHE A 204 -11.76 -13.37 0.37
CA PHE A 204 -12.00 -13.22 -1.07
C PHE A 204 -10.72 -12.92 -1.85
N MET A 205 -9.65 -12.47 -1.21
CA MET A 205 -8.39 -12.14 -1.87
C MET A 205 -7.84 -13.32 -2.66
N ASN A 206 -7.46 -13.07 -3.89
CA ASN A 206 -6.80 -14.03 -4.78
C ASN A 206 -5.40 -13.54 -5.21
N ASN A 207 -5.09 -12.26 -5.01
CA ASN A 207 -3.76 -11.70 -5.13
C ASN A 207 -3.27 -11.28 -3.74
N GLN A 208 -2.44 -12.12 -3.12
CA GLN A 208 -1.94 -11.89 -1.77
C GLN A 208 -0.79 -10.86 -1.75
N GLU A 209 -0.06 -10.69 -2.84
CA GLU A 209 1.04 -9.73 -2.93
C GLU A 209 0.50 -8.29 -2.79
N ASN A 210 -0.59 -7.99 -3.49
CA ASN A 210 -1.22 -6.67 -3.48
C ASN A 210 -2.38 -6.55 -2.48
N GLY A 211 -2.79 -7.64 -1.83
CA GLY A 211 -3.95 -7.65 -0.93
C GLY A 211 -5.28 -7.38 -1.65
N THR A 212 -5.41 -7.80 -2.92
CA THR A 212 -6.56 -7.51 -3.77
C THR A 212 -7.35 -8.74 -4.19
N VAL A 213 -8.59 -8.49 -4.59
CA VAL A 213 -9.43 -9.42 -5.36
C VAL A 213 -9.45 -8.94 -6.79
N GLU A 214 -9.03 -9.77 -7.72
CA GLU A 214 -9.03 -9.50 -9.15
C GLU A 214 -9.96 -10.47 -9.86
N LEU A 215 -10.97 -9.93 -10.54
CA LEU A 215 -11.98 -10.69 -11.26
C LEU A 215 -11.94 -10.32 -12.73
N ASP A 216 -11.60 -11.27 -13.59
CA ASP A 216 -11.57 -11.09 -15.04
C ASP A 216 -12.89 -11.51 -15.65
N SER A 217 -13.49 -10.63 -16.44
CA SER A 217 -14.80 -10.79 -17.09
C SER A 217 -15.92 -11.24 -16.14
N PRO A 218 -16.06 -10.60 -14.94
CA PRO A 218 -17.04 -11.01 -13.95
C PRO A 218 -18.47 -10.66 -14.38
N TYR A 219 -19.42 -11.43 -13.86
CA TYR A 219 -20.79 -10.97 -13.70
C TYR A 219 -20.89 -10.07 -12.46
N MET A 220 -21.78 -9.08 -12.50
CA MET A 220 -22.01 -8.12 -11.42
C MET A 220 -23.47 -8.13 -11.01
N LEU A 221 -23.76 -8.56 -9.80
CA LEU A 221 -25.09 -8.55 -9.20
C LEU A 221 -25.26 -7.30 -8.34
N LEU A 222 -26.19 -6.45 -8.70
CA LEU A 222 -26.47 -5.17 -8.04
C LEU A 222 -27.78 -5.27 -7.26
N VAL A 223 -27.73 -5.12 -5.93
CA VAL A 223 -28.89 -5.37 -5.05
C VAL A 223 -29.10 -4.18 -4.11
N ASP A 224 -30.28 -3.57 -4.14
CA ASP A 224 -30.66 -2.48 -3.21
C ASP A 224 -31.35 -3.01 -1.96
N LYS A 225 -30.78 -4.04 -1.34
CA LYS A 225 -31.17 -4.56 -0.02
C LYS A 225 -30.00 -5.28 0.63
N LYS A 226 -30.17 -5.60 1.93
CA LYS A 226 -29.26 -6.50 2.63
C LYS A 226 -29.49 -7.94 2.21
N VAL A 227 -28.41 -8.67 2.04
CA VAL A 227 -28.42 -10.09 1.68
C VAL A 227 -27.86 -10.88 2.87
N SER A 228 -28.74 -11.55 3.63
CA SER A 228 -28.39 -12.40 4.76
C SER A 228 -28.72 -13.87 4.53
N ASN A 229 -29.69 -14.16 3.66
CA ASN A 229 -30.15 -15.50 3.36
C ASN A 229 -29.52 -16.02 2.07
N ILE A 230 -28.71 -17.06 2.17
CA ILE A 230 -28.05 -17.66 1.00
C ILE A 230 -29.04 -18.27 -0.01
N ARG A 231 -30.21 -18.69 0.42
CA ARG A 231 -31.21 -19.33 -0.46
C ARG A 231 -31.67 -18.41 -1.59
N GLU A 232 -31.74 -17.11 -1.33
CA GLU A 232 -32.11 -16.11 -2.33
C GLU A 232 -31.04 -15.98 -3.44
N LEU A 233 -29.77 -16.28 -3.13
CA LEU A 233 -28.65 -16.23 -4.07
C LEU A 233 -28.43 -17.55 -4.83
N LEU A 234 -28.97 -18.68 -4.36
CA LEU A 234 -28.68 -19.99 -4.93
C LEU A 234 -28.91 -20.08 -6.45
N PRO A 235 -30.04 -19.59 -7.00
CA PRO A 235 -30.29 -19.67 -8.44
C PRO A 235 -29.22 -18.93 -9.25
N THR A 236 -28.84 -17.72 -8.78
CA THR A 236 -27.82 -16.90 -9.44
C THR A 236 -26.43 -17.55 -9.33
N LEU A 237 -26.07 -18.08 -8.15
CA LEU A 237 -24.78 -18.76 -7.95
C LEU A 237 -24.67 -20.01 -8.82
N GLU A 238 -25.73 -20.81 -8.97
CA GLU A 238 -25.74 -21.97 -9.83
C GLU A 238 -25.60 -21.58 -11.32
N ALA A 239 -26.28 -20.52 -11.76
CA ALA A 239 -26.18 -20.03 -13.12
C ALA A 239 -24.78 -19.53 -13.44
N VAL A 240 -24.16 -18.76 -12.53
CA VAL A 240 -22.80 -18.23 -12.67
C VAL A 240 -21.76 -19.36 -12.64
N ALA A 241 -21.92 -20.35 -11.74
CA ALA A 241 -21.05 -21.52 -11.68
C ALA A 241 -21.07 -22.32 -13.00
N LYS A 242 -22.25 -22.52 -13.60
CA LYS A 242 -22.40 -23.17 -14.91
C LYS A 242 -21.74 -22.36 -16.04
N ALA A 243 -21.77 -21.03 -15.95
CA ALA A 243 -21.11 -20.14 -16.90
C ALA A 243 -19.59 -20.08 -16.70
N SER A 244 -19.04 -20.63 -15.60
CA SER A 244 -17.63 -20.62 -15.23
C SER A 244 -16.99 -19.22 -15.19
N LYS A 245 -17.77 -18.19 -14.88
CA LYS A 245 -17.31 -16.82 -14.73
C LYS A 245 -17.28 -16.40 -13.25
N PRO A 246 -16.43 -15.43 -12.87
CA PRO A 246 -16.48 -14.83 -11.56
C PRO A 246 -17.76 -14.03 -11.32
N LEU A 247 -18.13 -13.84 -10.06
CA LEU A 247 -19.26 -13.01 -9.64
C LEU A 247 -18.83 -11.95 -8.63
N LEU A 248 -19.16 -10.70 -8.90
CA LEU A 248 -19.14 -9.63 -7.91
C LEU A 248 -20.56 -9.34 -7.44
N ILE A 249 -20.78 -9.35 -6.13
CA ILE A 249 -22.04 -8.95 -5.49
C ILE A 249 -21.87 -7.57 -4.88
N ILE A 250 -22.66 -6.60 -5.32
CA ILE A 250 -22.72 -5.25 -4.77
C ILE A 250 -24.10 -5.08 -4.14
N ALA A 251 -24.17 -5.06 -2.82
CA ALA A 251 -25.42 -5.00 -2.08
C ALA A 251 -25.35 -3.95 -0.96
N GLU A 252 -26.49 -3.56 -0.38
CA GLU A 252 -26.47 -2.70 0.81
C GLU A 252 -25.57 -3.27 1.89
N ASP A 253 -25.67 -4.55 2.15
CA ASP A 253 -24.76 -5.36 2.97
C ASP A 253 -24.90 -6.83 2.59
N VAL A 254 -23.83 -7.61 2.82
CA VAL A 254 -23.88 -9.07 2.75
C VAL A 254 -23.36 -9.60 4.07
N GLU A 255 -24.23 -10.27 4.82
CA GLU A 255 -23.94 -10.66 6.21
C GLU A 255 -24.41 -12.08 6.55
N GLY A 256 -24.05 -12.55 7.74
CA GLY A 256 -24.54 -13.79 8.31
C GLY A 256 -24.21 -15.03 7.47
N GLU A 257 -25.24 -15.89 7.25
CA GLU A 257 -25.11 -17.15 6.52
C GLU A 257 -24.70 -16.94 5.05
N ALA A 258 -25.19 -15.88 4.42
CA ALA A 258 -24.86 -15.57 3.02
C ALA A 258 -23.37 -15.30 2.87
N LEU A 259 -22.80 -14.40 3.66
CA LEU A 259 -21.37 -14.08 3.58
C LEU A 259 -20.49 -15.30 3.89
N ALA A 260 -20.81 -16.04 4.96
CA ALA A 260 -20.05 -17.23 5.34
C ALA A 260 -20.04 -18.29 4.22
N THR A 261 -21.18 -18.51 3.58
CA THR A 261 -21.30 -19.49 2.49
C THR A 261 -20.55 -19.03 1.23
N LEU A 262 -20.60 -17.74 0.87
CA LEU A 262 -19.83 -17.18 -0.25
C LEU A 262 -18.33 -17.36 -0.02
N VAL A 263 -17.84 -17.04 1.17
CA VAL A 263 -16.42 -17.22 1.54
C VAL A 263 -16.00 -18.69 1.41
N VAL A 264 -16.79 -19.63 1.96
CA VAL A 264 -16.46 -21.06 1.88
C VAL A 264 -16.45 -21.57 0.43
N ASN A 265 -17.39 -21.14 -0.41
CA ASN A 265 -17.45 -21.54 -1.81
C ASN A 265 -16.27 -20.96 -2.62
N ASN A 266 -15.89 -19.70 -2.34
CA ASN A 266 -14.72 -19.08 -2.95
C ASN A 266 -13.42 -19.82 -2.55
N MET A 267 -13.21 -20.10 -1.26
CA MET A 267 -12.05 -20.84 -0.76
C MET A 267 -11.95 -22.27 -1.32
N ARG A 268 -13.08 -22.93 -1.58
CA ARG A 268 -13.15 -24.25 -2.19
C ARG A 268 -13.00 -24.23 -3.72
N GLY A 269 -12.96 -23.05 -4.33
CA GLY A 269 -12.89 -22.90 -5.78
C GLY A 269 -14.15 -23.34 -6.54
N ILE A 270 -15.30 -23.47 -5.85
CA ILE A 270 -16.57 -23.86 -6.46
C ILE A 270 -17.12 -22.72 -7.33
N VAL A 271 -17.07 -21.50 -6.81
CA VAL A 271 -17.40 -20.26 -7.53
C VAL A 271 -16.39 -19.19 -7.12
N LYS A 272 -15.77 -18.53 -8.08
CA LYS A 272 -14.99 -17.32 -7.82
C LYS A 272 -15.97 -16.18 -7.53
N VAL A 273 -16.06 -15.75 -6.29
CA VAL A 273 -17.01 -14.73 -5.87
C VAL A 273 -16.37 -13.73 -4.91
N ALA A 274 -16.79 -12.47 -5.02
CA ALA A 274 -16.51 -11.44 -4.04
C ALA A 274 -17.79 -10.66 -3.72
N ALA A 275 -17.82 -10.06 -2.53
CA ALA A 275 -18.92 -9.21 -2.11
C ALA A 275 -18.41 -7.90 -1.53
N VAL A 276 -19.05 -6.80 -1.91
CA VAL A 276 -18.76 -5.45 -1.44
C VAL A 276 -20.06 -4.74 -1.06
N LYS A 277 -19.94 -3.72 -0.18
CA LYS A 277 -21.09 -2.85 0.10
C LYS A 277 -21.32 -1.88 -1.04
N ALA A 278 -22.58 -1.58 -1.32
CA ALA A 278 -22.95 -0.52 -2.24
C ALA A 278 -22.48 0.85 -1.69
N PRO A 279 -21.96 1.73 -2.56
CA PRO A 279 -21.54 3.06 -2.15
C PRO A 279 -22.72 3.97 -1.79
N GLY A 280 -22.51 4.87 -0.84
CA GLY A 280 -23.52 5.82 -0.38
C GLY A 280 -24.55 5.23 0.59
N PHE A 281 -25.55 6.02 0.94
CA PHE A 281 -26.65 5.67 1.85
C PHE A 281 -27.98 6.21 1.31
N GLY A 282 -29.10 5.51 1.61
CA GLY A 282 -30.45 5.93 1.20
C GLY A 282 -30.56 6.16 -0.31
N ASP A 283 -31.16 7.28 -0.71
CA ASP A 283 -31.38 7.58 -2.14
C ASP A 283 -30.08 7.74 -2.95
N ARG A 284 -28.99 8.16 -2.30
CA ARG A 284 -27.67 8.22 -2.94
C ARG A 284 -27.15 6.84 -3.29
N ARG A 285 -27.34 5.85 -2.40
CA ARG A 285 -26.98 4.46 -2.69
C ARG A 285 -27.71 3.94 -3.92
N LYS A 286 -29.03 4.17 -4.00
CA LYS A 286 -29.85 3.79 -5.16
C LYS A 286 -29.33 4.45 -6.44
N ALA A 287 -29.03 5.74 -6.37
CA ALA A 287 -28.52 6.49 -7.51
C ALA A 287 -27.15 5.97 -7.97
N MET A 288 -26.25 5.64 -7.05
CA MET A 288 -24.93 5.08 -7.39
C MET A 288 -25.02 3.64 -7.89
N LEU A 289 -25.92 2.81 -7.35
CA LEU A 289 -26.20 1.48 -7.92
C LEU A 289 -26.69 1.59 -9.35
N GLN A 290 -27.55 2.58 -9.64
CA GLN A 290 -28.04 2.83 -11.00
C GLN A 290 -26.92 3.32 -11.94
N ASP A 291 -25.97 4.13 -11.44
CA ASP A 291 -24.80 4.54 -12.21
C ASP A 291 -23.92 3.33 -12.57
N ILE A 292 -23.69 2.43 -11.61
CA ILE A 292 -22.95 1.18 -11.82
C ILE A 292 -23.71 0.27 -12.80
N ALA A 293 -25.04 0.16 -12.67
CA ALA A 293 -25.88 -0.62 -13.58
C ALA A 293 -25.77 -0.10 -15.02
N THR A 294 -25.84 1.22 -15.20
CA THR A 294 -25.69 1.85 -16.52
C THR A 294 -24.31 1.58 -17.12
N LEU A 295 -23.26 1.69 -16.30
CA LEU A 295 -21.88 1.44 -16.71
C LEU A 295 -21.63 -0.03 -17.13
N THR A 296 -22.27 -0.98 -16.48
CA THR A 296 -22.02 -2.42 -16.65
C THR A 296 -23.05 -3.14 -17.49
N GLY A 297 -24.10 -2.42 -17.93
CA GLY A 297 -25.22 -2.99 -18.68
C GLY A 297 -26.11 -3.92 -17.85
N GLY A 298 -26.07 -3.81 -16.51
CA GLY A 298 -26.87 -4.62 -15.60
C GLY A 298 -28.15 -3.94 -15.12
N THR A 299 -28.89 -4.64 -14.27
CA THR A 299 -30.13 -4.17 -13.65
C THR A 299 -29.98 -4.14 -12.14
N VAL A 300 -30.42 -3.06 -11.48
CA VAL A 300 -30.47 -3.00 -10.02
C VAL A 300 -31.68 -3.82 -9.53
N ILE A 301 -31.39 -4.83 -8.73
CA ILE A 301 -32.42 -5.67 -8.12
C ILE A 301 -32.96 -4.95 -6.88
N SER A 302 -34.22 -4.54 -6.96
CA SER A 302 -34.90 -3.84 -5.87
C SER A 302 -36.35 -4.30 -5.76
N GLU A 303 -36.83 -4.48 -4.55
CA GLU A 303 -38.22 -4.83 -4.26
C GLU A 303 -39.20 -3.72 -4.68
N GLU A 304 -38.73 -2.46 -4.71
CA GLU A 304 -39.56 -1.30 -5.13
C GLU A 304 -39.99 -1.39 -6.61
N ILE A 305 -39.18 -2.02 -7.47
CA ILE A 305 -39.49 -2.24 -8.87
C ILE A 305 -40.03 -3.67 -9.15
N GLY A 306 -40.27 -4.44 -8.08
CA GLY A 306 -40.87 -5.78 -8.18
C GLY A 306 -39.89 -6.89 -8.60
N LEU A 307 -38.58 -6.64 -8.57
CA LEU A 307 -37.56 -7.64 -8.86
C LEU A 307 -37.11 -8.36 -7.58
N GLU A 308 -37.34 -9.66 -7.55
CA GLU A 308 -36.96 -10.53 -6.45
C GLU A 308 -35.60 -11.19 -6.75
N LEU A 309 -34.72 -11.28 -5.77
CA LEU A 309 -33.38 -11.81 -5.92
C LEU A 309 -33.36 -13.30 -6.38
N GLU A 310 -34.37 -14.08 -5.99
CA GLU A 310 -34.53 -15.48 -6.41
C GLU A 310 -34.85 -15.68 -7.89
N LYS A 311 -35.33 -14.62 -8.55
CA LYS A 311 -35.77 -14.67 -9.97
C LYS A 311 -34.74 -14.08 -10.94
N VAL A 312 -33.59 -13.62 -10.42
CA VAL A 312 -32.53 -13.01 -11.22
C VAL A 312 -31.95 -14.01 -12.21
N THR A 313 -31.81 -13.58 -13.45
CA THR A 313 -31.16 -14.33 -14.52
C THR A 313 -29.81 -13.75 -14.88
N LEU A 314 -29.01 -14.43 -15.71
CA LEU A 314 -27.72 -13.91 -16.17
C LEU A 314 -27.86 -12.63 -17.04
N GLU A 315 -29.03 -12.40 -17.63
CA GLU A 315 -29.31 -11.20 -18.45
C GLU A 315 -29.50 -9.95 -17.58
N ASP A 316 -29.88 -10.11 -16.32
CA ASP A 316 -30.02 -9.00 -15.36
C ASP A 316 -28.67 -8.58 -14.76
N LEU A 317 -27.63 -9.42 -14.91
CA LEU A 317 -26.31 -9.16 -14.35
C LEU A 317 -25.51 -8.22 -15.25
N GLY A 318 -24.90 -7.20 -14.62
CA GLY A 318 -23.90 -6.40 -15.31
C GLY A 318 -22.64 -7.21 -15.63
N THR A 319 -21.82 -6.71 -16.54
CA THR A 319 -20.52 -7.29 -16.87
C THR A 319 -19.47 -6.20 -17.05
N ALA A 320 -18.21 -6.55 -16.81
CA ALA A 320 -17.06 -5.70 -17.07
C ALA A 320 -15.89 -6.56 -17.55
N LYS A 321 -14.90 -5.96 -18.17
CA LYS A 321 -13.67 -6.67 -18.56
C LYS A 321 -12.88 -7.11 -17.33
N ARG A 322 -12.76 -6.22 -16.33
CA ARG A 322 -12.05 -6.51 -15.10
C ARG A 322 -12.64 -5.74 -13.92
N VAL A 323 -12.56 -6.33 -12.74
CA VAL A 323 -12.83 -5.65 -11.47
C VAL A 323 -11.68 -5.90 -10.51
N VAL A 324 -11.19 -4.83 -9.87
CA VAL A 324 -10.15 -4.88 -8.84
C VAL A 324 -10.71 -4.33 -7.54
N ILE A 325 -10.62 -5.11 -6.46
CA ILE A 325 -11.14 -4.72 -5.15
C ILE A 325 -10.00 -4.82 -4.13
N ASN A 326 -9.73 -3.74 -3.44
CA ASN A 326 -8.85 -3.73 -2.28
C ASN A 326 -9.64 -3.60 -0.97
N LYS A 327 -8.99 -3.34 0.15
CA LYS A 327 -9.66 -3.19 1.46
C LYS A 327 -10.61 -1.96 1.52
N ASP A 328 -10.38 -0.94 0.69
CA ASP A 328 -11.05 0.35 0.77
C ASP A 328 -11.90 0.66 -0.46
N ASN A 329 -11.51 0.19 -1.64
CA ASN A 329 -12.06 0.59 -2.93
C ASN A 329 -12.40 -0.59 -3.82
N THR A 330 -13.37 -0.37 -4.71
CA THR A 330 -13.72 -1.25 -5.85
C THR A 330 -13.60 -0.45 -7.14
N THR A 331 -12.80 -0.94 -8.08
CA THR A 331 -12.60 -0.36 -9.42
C THR A 331 -13.18 -1.28 -10.47
N VAL A 332 -14.11 -0.77 -11.27
CA VAL A 332 -14.68 -1.42 -12.44
C VAL A 332 -13.99 -0.87 -13.68
N VAL A 333 -13.39 -1.73 -14.48
CA VAL A 333 -12.64 -1.37 -15.69
C VAL A 333 -13.34 -1.95 -16.89
N ASP A 334 -13.60 -1.12 -17.89
CA ASP A 334 -14.22 -1.48 -19.16
C ASP A 334 -15.57 -2.19 -18.95
N GLY A 335 -16.54 -1.43 -18.41
CA GLY A 335 -17.92 -1.88 -18.21
C GLY A 335 -18.62 -2.09 -19.55
N ALA A 336 -19.50 -3.09 -19.64
CA ALA A 336 -20.17 -3.46 -20.87
C ALA A 336 -21.49 -2.66 -21.13
N GLY A 337 -21.69 -1.53 -20.44
CA GLY A 337 -22.82 -0.63 -20.69
C GLY A 337 -22.72 0.03 -22.07
N GLU A 338 -23.86 0.34 -22.64
CA GLU A 338 -23.90 1.06 -23.92
C GLU A 338 -23.46 2.51 -23.73
N GLU A 339 -22.59 3.01 -24.57
CA GLU A 339 -22.06 4.38 -24.50
C GLU A 339 -23.17 5.45 -24.52
N GLU A 340 -24.22 5.24 -25.35
CA GLU A 340 -25.37 6.14 -25.38
C GLU A 340 -26.12 6.20 -24.03
N ALA A 341 -26.24 5.06 -23.32
CA ALA A 341 -26.87 5.00 -22.01
C ALA A 341 -26.02 5.72 -20.96
N ILE A 342 -24.69 5.56 -21.00
CA ILE A 342 -23.73 6.23 -20.12
C ILE A 342 -23.79 7.74 -20.35
N GLN A 343 -23.74 8.20 -21.60
CA GLN A 343 -23.84 9.63 -21.95
C GLN A 343 -25.20 10.22 -21.55
N GLY A 344 -26.29 9.48 -21.72
CA GLY A 344 -27.61 9.86 -21.24
C GLY A 344 -27.65 10.05 -19.72
N ARG A 345 -26.99 9.15 -18.97
CA ARG A 345 -26.88 9.23 -17.52
C ARG A 345 -26.03 10.42 -17.06
N VAL A 346 -24.93 10.68 -17.74
CA VAL A 346 -24.07 11.86 -17.54
C VAL A 346 -24.87 13.16 -17.74
N ALA A 347 -25.65 13.24 -18.82
CA ALA A 347 -26.48 14.40 -19.11
C ALA A 347 -27.57 14.61 -18.03
N GLN A 348 -28.18 13.52 -17.53
CA GLN A 348 -29.16 13.57 -16.44
C GLN A 348 -28.53 14.12 -15.14
N ILE A 349 -27.32 13.66 -14.77
CA ILE A 349 -26.62 14.15 -13.56
C ILE A 349 -26.26 15.64 -13.71
N ARG A 350 -25.84 16.08 -14.90
CA ARG A 350 -25.58 17.50 -15.18
C ARG A 350 -26.82 18.37 -14.99
N GLY A 351 -27.97 17.91 -15.49
CA GLY A 351 -29.26 18.59 -15.25
C GLY A 351 -29.59 18.69 -13.76
N GLN A 352 -29.37 17.61 -13.00
CA GLN A 352 -29.57 17.63 -11.54
C GLN A 352 -28.66 18.63 -10.81
N ILE A 353 -27.41 18.81 -11.27
CA ILE A 353 -26.49 19.82 -10.71
C ILE A 353 -27.02 21.24 -10.95
N GLU A 354 -27.55 21.51 -12.15
CA GLU A 354 -28.12 22.82 -12.50
C GLU A 354 -29.39 23.14 -11.69
N GLU A 355 -30.25 22.14 -11.49
CA GLU A 355 -31.50 22.29 -10.75
C GLU A 355 -31.33 22.32 -9.23
N SER A 356 -30.24 21.76 -8.70
CA SER A 356 -29.99 21.71 -7.26
C SER A 356 -29.74 23.10 -6.67
N THR A 357 -30.35 23.40 -5.53
CA THR A 357 -30.17 24.65 -4.78
C THR A 357 -29.24 24.50 -3.58
N SER A 358 -28.87 23.26 -3.23
CA SER A 358 -27.98 22.93 -2.10
C SER A 358 -26.55 22.76 -2.60
N ASP A 359 -25.62 23.54 -2.05
CA ASP A 359 -24.20 23.45 -2.39
C ASP A 359 -23.63 22.05 -2.08
N TYR A 360 -24.06 21.46 -0.95
CA TYR A 360 -23.69 20.10 -0.58
C TYR A 360 -24.19 19.04 -1.59
N ASP A 361 -25.43 19.16 -2.06
CA ASP A 361 -25.96 18.22 -3.04
C ASP A 361 -25.30 18.42 -4.41
N LYS A 362 -24.99 19.66 -4.79
CA LYS A 362 -24.21 19.96 -5.99
C LYS A 362 -22.85 19.30 -5.94
N GLU A 363 -22.13 19.43 -4.81
CA GLU A 363 -20.82 18.79 -4.62
C GLU A 363 -20.92 17.28 -4.79
N LYS A 364 -21.89 16.62 -4.18
CA LYS A 364 -22.08 15.18 -4.28
C LYS A 364 -22.54 14.69 -5.68
N LEU A 365 -23.27 15.51 -6.40
CA LEU A 365 -23.62 15.25 -7.81
C LEU A 365 -22.40 15.43 -8.71
N GLN A 366 -21.54 16.42 -8.44
CA GLN A 366 -20.28 16.62 -9.17
C GLN A 366 -19.31 15.45 -8.95
N GLU A 367 -19.18 14.93 -7.72
CA GLU A 367 -18.40 13.72 -7.44
C GLU A 367 -18.92 12.51 -8.26
N ARG A 368 -20.24 12.30 -8.31
CA ARG A 368 -20.83 11.23 -9.12
C ARG A 368 -20.57 11.41 -10.60
N LEU A 369 -20.72 12.65 -11.09
CA LEU A 369 -20.43 12.99 -12.49
C LEU A 369 -18.97 12.69 -12.84
N ALA A 370 -18.03 13.11 -12.00
CA ALA A 370 -16.61 12.88 -12.20
C ALA A 370 -16.28 11.36 -12.25
N LYS A 371 -16.88 10.58 -11.35
CA LYS A 371 -16.68 9.12 -11.31
C LYS A 371 -17.24 8.40 -12.55
N LEU A 372 -18.36 8.85 -13.11
CA LEU A 372 -18.99 8.20 -14.26
C LEU A 372 -18.42 8.70 -15.60
N ALA A 373 -18.14 10.00 -15.71
CA ALA A 373 -17.70 10.61 -16.97
C ALA A 373 -16.17 10.56 -17.18
N GLY A 374 -15.40 10.34 -16.12
CA GLY A 374 -13.93 10.35 -16.17
C GLY A 374 -13.32 9.11 -16.80
N GLY A 375 -14.02 7.99 -16.80
CA GLY A 375 -13.47 6.71 -17.22
C GLY A 375 -12.34 6.20 -16.34
N VAL A 376 -11.61 5.20 -16.82
CA VAL A 376 -10.42 4.62 -16.19
C VAL A 376 -9.28 4.64 -17.19
N ALA A 377 -8.15 5.26 -16.81
CA ALA A 377 -6.92 5.13 -17.56
C ALA A 377 -6.23 3.81 -17.18
N VAL A 378 -5.89 3.00 -18.15
CA VAL A 378 -5.22 1.71 -17.98
C VAL A 378 -3.82 1.82 -18.54
N ILE A 379 -2.82 1.82 -17.67
CA ILE A 379 -1.41 1.74 -18.05
C ILE A 379 -1.06 0.27 -18.21
N LYS A 380 -0.78 -0.16 -19.45
CA LYS A 380 -0.33 -1.51 -19.77
C LYS A 380 1.18 -1.51 -19.83
N VAL A 381 1.80 -2.21 -18.90
CA VAL A 381 3.27 -2.28 -18.80
C VAL A 381 3.81 -3.31 -19.76
N GLY A 382 4.81 -2.92 -20.57
CA GLY A 382 5.48 -3.78 -21.54
C GLY A 382 6.83 -4.25 -21.04
N ALA A 383 7.15 -5.55 -21.24
CA ALA A 383 8.47 -6.11 -20.93
C ALA A 383 8.76 -7.37 -21.75
N ALA A 384 10.05 -7.74 -21.82
CA ALA A 384 10.49 -8.93 -22.55
C ALA A 384 10.36 -10.23 -21.74
N THR A 385 10.34 -10.14 -20.41
CA THR A 385 10.26 -11.30 -19.50
C THR A 385 9.27 -11.05 -18.38
N GLU A 386 8.71 -12.11 -17.81
CA GLU A 386 7.78 -12.03 -16.69
C GLU A 386 8.41 -11.35 -15.44
N VAL A 387 9.69 -11.62 -15.17
CA VAL A 387 10.42 -11.01 -14.05
C VAL A 387 10.56 -9.50 -14.25
N GLU A 388 10.91 -9.05 -15.46
CA GLU A 388 10.98 -7.63 -15.80
C GLU A 388 9.60 -6.98 -15.76
N MET A 389 8.57 -7.68 -16.22
CA MET A 389 7.19 -7.22 -16.21
C MET A 389 6.73 -6.88 -14.78
N LYS A 390 6.94 -7.79 -13.83
CA LYS A 390 6.57 -7.60 -12.44
C LYS A 390 7.34 -6.44 -11.79
N GLU A 391 8.64 -6.31 -12.07
CA GLU A 391 9.44 -5.20 -11.56
C GLU A 391 8.96 -3.86 -12.11
N LYS A 392 8.76 -3.76 -13.43
CA LYS A 392 8.26 -2.54 -14.07
C LYS A 392 6.85 -2.17 -13.58
N LYS A 393 5.96 -3.15 -13.44
CA LYS A 393 4.60 -2.93 -12.93
C LYS A 393 4.63 -2.31 -11.54
N ALA A 394 5.37 -2.92 -10.61
CA ALA A 394 5.52 -2.40 -9.24
C ALA A 394 6.06 -0.96 -9.25
N ARG A 395 7.07 -0.67 -10.07
CA ARG A 395 7.65 0.67 -10.21
C ARG A 395 6.67 1.70 -10.77
N VAL A 396 5.82 1.32 -11.72
CA VAL A 396 4.75 2.20 -12.24
C VAL A 396 3.67 2.44 -11.17
N GLU A 397 3.30 1.41 -10.41
CA GLU A 397 2.36 1.52 -9.29
C GLU A 397 2.88 2.48 -8.21
N ASP A 398 4.15 2.35 -7.79
CA ASP A 398 4.80 3.26 -6.84
C ASP A 398 4.81 4.72 -7.37
N ALA A 399 5.19 4.90 -8.63
CA ALA A 399 5.20 6.22 -9.26
C ALA A 399 3.80 6.85 -9.34
N LEU A 400 2.76 6.04 -9.59
CA LEU A 400 1.38 6.49 -9.59
C LEU A 400 0.93 6.93 -8.19
N HIS A 401 1.29 6.18 -7.15
CA HIS A 401 0.96 6.54 -5.76
C HIS A 401 1.68 7.82 -5.35
N ALA A 402 2.97 7.96 -5.67
CA ALA A 402 3.74 9.17 -5.39
C ALA A 402 3.15 10.41 -6.09
N THR A 403 2.73 10.28 -7.36
CA THR A 403 2.10 11.39 -8.09
C THR A 403 0.75 11.79 -7.50
N ARG A 404 -0.06 10.84 -7.05
CA ARG A 404 -1.31 11.13 -6.32
C ARG A 404 -1.03 11.87 -5.01
N ALA A 405 -0.07 11.38 -4.22
CA ALA A 405 0.34 12.04 -2.98
C ALA A 405 0.85 13.49 -3.23
N ALA A 406 1.54 13.71 -4.35
CA ALA A 406 2.01 15.04 -4.76
C ALA A 406 0.87 15.98 -5.17
N VAL A 407 -0.13 15.47 -5.88
CA VAL A 407 -1.32 16.27 -6.24
C VAL A 407 -2.14 16.64 -4.99
N GLU A 408 -2.19 15.74 -3.99
CA GLU A 408 -2.97 15.92 -2.77
C GLU A 408 -2.35 16.95 -1.81
N GLU A 409 -1.05 16.84 -1.49
CA GLU A 409 -0.38 17.68 -0.48
C GLU A 409 0.76 18.56 -1.05
N GLY A 410 0.96 18.56 -2.36
CA GLY A 410 2.06 19.29 -2.99
C GLY A 410 3.40 18.55 -2.90
N VAL A 411 4.46 19.26 -3.29
CA VAL A 411 5.83 18.74 -3.38
C VAL A 411 6.81 19.62 -2.61
N VAL A 412 7.92 19.01 -2.19
CA VAL A 412 9.07 19.65 -1.57
C VAL A 412 10.34 19.30 -2.35
N ALA A 413 11.44 19.96 -2.05
CA ALA A 413 12.76 19.62 -2.61
C ALA A 413 13.13 18.18 -2.22
N GLY A 414 13.36 17.34 -3.23
CA GLY A 414 13.63 15.92 -3.05
C GLY A 414 15.06 15.59 -2.61
N GLY A 415 15.39 14.29 -2.65
CA GLY A 415 16.72 13.82 -2.31
C GLY A 415 17.10 13.98 -0.82
N GLY A 416 16.11 14.10 0.06
CA GLY A 416 16.30 14.30 1.49
C GLY A 416 16.61 15.76 1.89
N VAL A 417 16.58 16.69 0.94
CA VAL A 417 16.90 18.12 1.17
C VAL A 417 15.85 18.78 2.07
N ALA A 418 14.55 18.52 1.83
CA ALA A 418 13.46 19.10 2.64
C ALA A 418 13.62 18.79 4.13
N LEU A 419 13.96 17.55 4.50
CA LEU A 419 14.19 17.17 5.90
C LEU A 419 15.39 17.91 6.52
N VAL A 420 16.47 18.10 5.77
CA VAL A 420 17.65 18.88 6.23
C VAL A 420 17.30 20.35 6.43
N ARG A 421 16.50 20.95 5.55
CA ARG A 421 16.02 22.34 5.68
C ARG A 421 15.13 22.52 6.90
N VAL A 422 14.18 21.62 7.07
CA VAL A 422 13.28 21.62 8.22
C VAL A 422 14.07 21.46 9.52
N ALA A 423 15.00 20.50 9.59
CA ALA A 423 15.86 20.32 10.76
C ALA A 423 16.66 21.59 11.10
N SER A 424 17.10 22.36 10.09
CA SER A 424 17.79 23.63 10.31
C SER A 424 16.85 24.73 10.82
N LYS A 425 15.60 24.79 10.32
CA LYS A 425 14.60 25.79 10.75
C LYS A 425 14.15 25.61 12.19
N VAL A 426 14.07 24.37 12.67
CA VAL A 426 13.63 24.04 14.03
C VAL A 426 14.80 23.76 14.98
N ALA A 427 16.02 24.12 14.61
CA ALA A 427 17.24 23.83 15.37
C ALA A 427 17.27 24.45 16.78
N ASP A 428 16.60 25.60 16.97
CA ASP A 428 16.52 26.31 18.25
C ASP A 428 15.44 25.78 19.19
N LEU A 429 14.70 24.74 18.79
CA LEU A 429 13.67 24.14 19.61
C LEU A 429 14.29 23.48 20.85
N THR A 430 13.71 23.75 22.01
CA THR A 430 14.15 23.18 23.30
C THR A 430 13.03 22.42 23.99
N GLY A 431 13.38 21.44 24.81
CA GLY A 431 12.46 20.71 25.68
C GLY A 431 12.28 21.38 27.04
N ASP A 432 11.44 20.79 27.87
CA ASP A 432 11.19 21.25 29.24
C ASP A 432 12.32 20.86 30.19
N ASN A 433 13.17 19.91 29.77
CA ASN A 433 14.37 19.47 30.47
C ASN A 433 15.49 19.07 29.48
N GLU A 434 16.65 18.69 30.00
CA GLU A 434 17.84 18.33 29.21
C GLU A 434 17.59 17.07 28.35
N ASP A 435 16.94 16.04 28.90
CA ASP A 435 16.66 14.79 28.19
C ASP A 435 15.68 15.02 27.01
N GLN A 436 14.65 15.84 27.19
CA GLN A 436 13.76 16.25 26.10
C GLN A 436 14.50 17.06 25.04
N THR A 437 15.36 17.99 25.45
CA THR A 437 16.18 18.77 24.52
C THR A 437 17.13 17.87 23.73
N HIS A 438 17.66 16.82 24.37
CA HIS A 438 18.49 15.81 23.72
C HIS A 438 17.66 14.99 22.70
N GLY A 439 16.43 14.58 23.06
CA GLY A 439 15.49 13.92 22.17
C GLY A 439 15.16 14.74 20.92
N ILE A 440 15.01 16.06 21.07
CA ILE A 440 14.85 16.98 19.93
C ILE A 440 16.07 16.92 19.02
N LYS A 441 17.27 17.12 19.56
CA LYS A 441 18.52 17.11 18.79
C LYS A 441 18.76 15.78 18.07
N LEU A 442 18.39 14.67 18.71
CA LEU A 442 18.46 13.33 18.15
C LEU A 442 17.54 13.21 16.92
N ALA A 443 16.28 13.65 17.01
CA ALA A 443 15.34 13.61 15.90
C ALA A 443 15.82 14.48 14.72
N LEU A 444 16.29 15.70 14.99
CA LEU A 444 16.84 16.59 13.97
C LEU A 444 18.06 15.99 13.26
N ARG A 445 18.95 15.32 14.00
CA ARG A 445 20.09 14.60 13.41
C ARG A 445 19.64 13.42 12.56
N ALA A 446 18.62 12.68 12.99
CA ALA A 446 18.09 11.55 12.22
C ALA A 446 17.47 12.00 10.88
N MET A 447 16.95 13.22 10.78
CA MET A 447 16.42 13.79 9.52
C MET A 447 17.49 13.96 8.42
N GLU A 448 18.78 13.93 8.77
CA GLU A 448 19.88 13.91 7.79
C GLU A 448 20.10 12.52 7.16
N ALA A 449 19.60 11.46 7.78
CA ALA A 449 19.90 10.08 7.40
C ALA A 449 19.51 9.72 5.96
N PRO A 450 18.36 10.14 5.42
CA PRO A 450 17.99 9.88 4.02
C PRO A 450 19.01 10.48 3.04
N LEU A 451 19.38 11.75 3.17
CA LEU A 451 20.38 12.40 2.32
C LEU A 451 21.75 11.70 2.44
N ARG A 452 22.15 11.34 3.65
CA ARG A 452 23.40 10.59 3.89
C ARG A 452 23.40 9.24 3.19
N GLN A 453 22.28 8.52 3.25
CA GLN A 453 22.16 7.21 2.62
C GLN A 453 22.15 7.32 1.09
N ILE A 454 21.43 8.27 0.52
CA ILE A 454 21.42 8.55 -0.93
C ILE A 454 22.85 8.84 -1.41
N SER A 455 23.57 9.71 -0.70
CA SER A 455 24.96 10.06 -1.02
C SER A 455 25.89 8.85 -0.94
N THR A 456 25.74 8.03 0.10
CA THR A 456 26.52 6.80 0.28
C THR A 456 26.25 5.79 -0.84
N ASN A 457 24.99 5.59 -1.23
CA ASN A 457 24.63 4.72 -2.34
C ASN A 457 25.16 5.23 -3.69
N ALA A 458 25.32 6.55 -3.82
CA ALA A 458 25.93 7.19 -4.98
C ALA A 458 27.46 7.09 -5.01
N GLY A 459 28.09 6.66 -3.92
CA GLY A 459 29.55 6.59 -3.79
C GLY A 459 30.20 7.93 -3.39
N ALA A 460 29.39 8.92 -2.99
CA ALA A 460 29.88 10.21 -2.51
C ALA A 460 30.13 10.19 -1.00
N GLU A 461 31.05 11.06 -0.53
CA GLU A 461 31.29 11.23 0.90
C GLU A 461 30.10 11.94 1.57
N SER A 462 29.29 11.18 2.30
CA SER A 462 28.00 11.65 2.82
C SER A 462 28.11 12.84 3.79
N SER A 463 29.22 12.94 4.52
CA SER A 463 29.48 14.04 5.46
C SER A 463 29.72 15.36 4.70
N VAL A 464 30.46 15.31 3.59
CA VAL A 464 30.73 16.46 2.73
C VAL A 464 29.45 16.94 2.08
N VAL A 465 28.68 16.01 1.49
CA VAL A 465 27.40 16.33 0.84
C VAL A 465 26.43 16.96 1.84
N THR A 466 26.23 16.33 3.01
CA THR A 466 25.32 16.85 4.03
C THR A 466 25.71 18.25 4.50
N ASN A 467 27.02 18.50 4.71
CA ASN A 467 27.50 19.82 5.12
C ASN A 467 27.29 20.87 4.02
N ALA A 468 27.54 20.53 2.75
CA ALA A 468 27.28 21.42 1.60
C ALA A 468 25.81 21.79 1.50
N VAL A 469 24.90 20.80 1.63
CA VAL A 469 23.46 21.01 1.60
C VAL A 469 23.01 21.85 2.80
N LYS A 470 23.48 21.59 4.03
CA LYS A 470 23.15 22.40 5.21
C LYS A 470 23.51 23.87 5.08
N ASN A 471 24.67 24.17 4.47
CA ASN A 471 25.13 25.54 4.26
C ASN A 471 24.47 26.24 3.06
N GLY A 472 23.73 25.50 2.25
CA GLY A 472 22.95 26.07 1.15
C GLY A 472 21.60 26.61 1.61
N GLU A 473 20.93 27.41 0.79
CA GLU A 473 19.65 28.02 1.06
C GLU A 473 18.55 27.47 0.13
N GLY A 474 17.29 27.66 0.51
CA GLY A 474 16.13 27.27 -0.29
C GLY A 474 16.14 25.79 -0.68
N SER A 475 15.96 25.51 -1.96
CA SER A 475 15.93 24.16 -2.53
C SER A 475 17.30 23.63 -2.95
N TYR A 476 18.41 24.34 -2.61
CA TYR A 476 19.75 23.88 -2.96
C TYR A 476 20.09 22.52 -2.36
N GLY A 477 20.49 21.59 -3.21
CA GLY A 477 20.73 20.20 -2.83
C GLY A 477 21.77 19.50 -3.70
N TYR A 478 21.88 18.19 -3.52
CA TYR A 478 22.80 17.33 -4.25
C TYR A 478 22.03 16.34 -5.13
N ASN A 479 22.25 16.41 -6.44
CA ASN A 479 21.75 15.45 -7.40
C ASN A 479 22.68 14.23 -7.46
N ALA A 480 22.30 13.16 -6.79
CA ALA A 480 23.07 11.92 -6.72
C ALA A 480 23.12 11.14 -8.06
N GLY A 481 22.24 11.46 -9.00
CA GLY A 481 22.21 10.84 -10.33
C GLY A 481 23.42 11.21 -11.17
N ASN A 482 23.80 12.49 -11.18
CA ASN A 482 24.86 13.05 -12.01
C ASN A 482 25.99 13.74 -11.24
N ASP A 483 26.00 13.64 -9.90
CA ASP A 483 27.02 14.19 -9.00
C ASP A 483 27.16 15.73 -9.10
N THR A 484 26.02 16.45 -9.15
CA THR A 484 25.98 17.90 -9.24
C THR A 484 25.20 18.53 -8.10
N TYR A 485 25.48 19.81 -7.82
CA TYR A 485 24.75 20.61 -6.84
C TYR A 485 23.93 21.69 -7.54
N GLY A 486 22.74 22.01 -7.03
CA GLY A 486 21.88 23.06 -7.56
C GLY A 486 20.51 23.08 -6.89
N ASP A 487 19.59 23.86 -7.46
CA ASP A 487 18.20 23.90 -7.01
C ASP A 487 17.48 22.61 -7.41
N MET A 488 17.03 21.85 -6.40
CA MET A 488 16.40 20.54 -6.61
C MET A 488 15.06 20.67 -7.35
N ILE A 489 14.32 21.75 -7.11
CA ILE A 489 13.03 21.99 -7.78
C ILE A 489 13.25 22.29 -9.24
N GLU A 490 14.22 23.16 -9.56
CA GLU A 490 14.58 23.48 -10.96
C GLU A 490 15.11 22.25 -11.71
N MET A 491 15.85 21.37 -11.01
CA MET A 491 16.34 20.10 -11.57
C MET A 491 15.24 19.04 -11.70
N GLY A 492 14.01 19.31 -11.23
CA GLY A 492 12.91 18.36 -11.26
C GLY A 492 13.02 17.21 -10.25
N ILE A 493 13.85 17.35 -9.21
CA ILE A 493 14.02 16.36 -8.15
C ILE A 493 13.08 16.74 -7.00
N LEU A 494 11.89 16.17 -7.04
CA LEU A 494 10.76 16.51 -6.18
C LEU A 494 10.35 15.28 -5.36
N ASP A 495 10.08 15.48 -4.07
CA ASP A 495 9.46 14.48 -3.20
C ASP A 495 8.03 14.94 -2.83
N PRO A 496 7.01 14.07 -2.87
CA PRO A 496 5.69 14.42 -2.37
C PRO A 496 5.75 14.77 -0.88
N THR A 497 5.10 15.86 -0.50
CA THR A 497 5.07 16.33 0.90
C THR A 497 4.45 15.27 1.82
N LYS A 498 3.36 14.64 1.36
CA LYS A 498 2.67 13.57 2.08
C LYS A 498 3.60 12.38 2.36
N VAL A 499 4.39 11.95 1.37
CA VAL A 499 5.36 10.85 1.50
C VAL A 499 6.42 11.19 2.55
N THR A 500 7.07 12.36 2.43
CA THR A 500 8.13 12.80 3.33
C THR A 500 7.62 12.97 4.77
N ARG A 501 6.45 13.55 4.94
CA ARG A 501 5.79 13.77 6.25
C ARG A 501 5.43 12.44 6.91
N SER A 502 4.77 11.54 6.18
CA SER A 502 4.31 10.25 6.69
C SER A 502 5.49 9.36 7.07
N ALA A 503 6.55 9.33 6.24
CA ALA A 503 7.79 8.61 6.54
C ALA A 503 8.40 9.06 7.88
N LEU A 504 8.49 10.38 8.12
CA LEU A 504 9.02 10.92 9.37
C LEU A 504 8.13 10.59 10.57
N GLN A 505 6.80 10.73 10.44
CA GLN A 505 5.84 10.49 11.51
C GLN A 505 5.82 9.02 11.94
N PHE A 506 5.74 8.08 10.99
CA PHE A 506 5.72 6.65 11.31
C PHE A 506 7.05 6.15 11.84
N ALA A 507 8.17 6.62 11.27
CA ALA A 507 9.50 6.30 11.79
C ALA A 507 9.66 6.75 13.25
N ALA A 508 9.27 7.97 13.56
CA ALA A 508 9.39 8.50 14.94
C ALA A 508 8.43 7.82 15.91
N SER A 509 7.21 7.52 15.50
CA SER A 509 6.20 6.83 16.32
C SER A 509 6.71 5.47 16.78
N ILE A 510 7.12 4.62 15.86
CA ILE A 510 7.60 3.27 16.17
C ILE A 510 8.98 3.31 16.90
N ALA A 511 9.90 4.14 16.43
CA ALA A 511 11.20 4.30 17.06
C ALA A 511 11.09 4.76 18.53
N SER A 512 10.16 5.67 18.82
CA SER A 512 9.89 6.13 20.19
C SER A 512 9.38 5.00 21.10
N LEU A 513 8.53 4.10 20.59
CA LEU A 513 8.08 2.92 21.33
C LEU A 513 9.26 1.98 21.62
N MET A 514 10.14 1.77 20.64
CA MET A 514 11.33 0.93 20.81
C MET A 514 12.31 1.50 21.82
N ILE A 515 12.55 2.81 21.81
CA ILE A 515 13.43 3.50 22.77
C ILE A 515 12.88 3.38 24.20
N THR A 516 11.57 3.38 24.39
CA THR A 516 10.91 3.27 25.70
C THR A 516 10.71 1.82 26.16
N THR A 517 11.08 0.83 25.35
CA THR A 517 10.95 -0.59 25.70
C THR A 517 12.01 -1.01 26.75
N GLU A 518 11.56 -1.68 27.82
CA GLU A 518 12.40 -2.19 28.90
C GLU A 518 12.48 -3.72 28.91
N ALA A 519 11.40 -4.41 28.46
CA ALA A 519 11.34 -5.85 28.45
C ALA A 519 10.76 -6.38 27.14
N MET A 520 11.27 -7.52 26.70
CA MET A 520 10.75 -8.27 25.56
C MET A 520 10.36 -9.68 26.01
N VAL A 521 9.19 -10.16 25.56
CA VAL A 521 8.63 -11.47 25.95
C VAL A 521 8.37 -12.29 24.69
N ALA A 522 9.01 -13.44 24.58
CA ALA A 522 8.82 -14.39 23.48
C ALA A 522 8.42 -15.77 24.00
N ASP A 523 7.90 -16.61 23.11
CA ASP A 523 7.74 -18.04 23.43
C ASP A 523 9.12 -18.68 23.56
N ALA A 524 9.38 -19.38 24.68
CA ALA A 524 10.58 -20.16 24.83
C ALA A 524 10.70 -21.19 23.69
N PRO A 525 11.92 -21.52 23.23
CA PRO A 525 12.11 -22.62 22.31
C PRO A 525 11.38 -23.86 22.84
N ALA A 526 10.65 -24.56 21.99
CA ALA A 526 10.16 -25.88 22.36
C ALA A 526 11.42 -26.72 22.65
N ASP A 527 11.54 -27.25 23.87
CA ASP A 527 12.52 -28.31 24.08
C ASP A 527 12.25 -29.38 23.03
N ASP A 528 13.25 -29.75 22.26
CA ASP A 528 13.27 -30.97 21.47
C ASP A 528 13.18 -32.17 22.44
N ALA A 529 12.10 -32.22 23.22
CA ALA A 529 11.77 -33.34 24.08
C ALA A 529 11.38 -34.46 23.14
N ALA A 530 12.36 -35.32 22.88
CA ALA A 530 12.27 -36.70 22.48
C ALA A 530 10.99 -37.02 21.69
N ALA A 531 11.13 -37.20 20.39
CA ALA A 531 10.17 -38.01 19.65
C ALA A 531 9.73 -39.17 20.57
N PRO A 532 8.43 -39.40 20.80
CA PRO A 532 8.00 -40.52 21.62
C PRO A 532 8.65 -41.77 21.04
N ALA A 533 9.49 -42.41 21.85
CA ALA A 533 10.12 -43.67 21.48
C ALA A 533 8.98 -44.56 20.98
N MET A 534 9.04 -44.95 19.72
CA MET A 534 8.15 -46.01 19.21
C MET A 534 8.22 -47.19 20.22
N PRO A 535 7.11 -47.68 20.72
CA PRO A 535 7.14 -48.86 21.55
C PRO A 535 7.82 -49.96 20.71
N ASP A 536 8.91 -50.45 21.26
CA ASP A 536 9.64 -51.61 20.77
C ASP A 536 8.69 -52.81 20.68
N MET A 537 8.21 -53.09 19.45
CA MET A 537 7.49 -54.34 19.16
C MET A 537 8.53 -55.47 18.96
N GLY A 538 9.43 -55.58 19.91
CA GLY A 538 10.29 -56.74 20.08
C GLY A 538 9.59 -57.81 20.90
N GLY A 539 9.14 -58.85 20.27
CA GLY A 539 8.78 -60.05 21.01
C GLY A 539 7.52 -60.79 20.60
N MET A 540 7.51 -61.35 19.38
CA MET A 540 6.79 -62.59 19.15
C MET A 540 7.54 -63.42 18.09
N GLY A 541 8.64 -63.98 18.59
CA GLY A 541 9.31 -65.08 17.93
C GLY A 541 8.68 -66.37 18.40
N GLY A 542 8.39 -67.24 17.48
CA GLY A 542 8.29 -68.67 17.76
C GLY A 542 6.91 -69.26 17.78
N MET A 543 6.48 -69.82 16.68
CA MET A 543 6.03 -71.23 16.69
C MET A 543 6.13 -71.77 15.28
N GLY A 544 7.02 -72.75 15.21
CA GLY A 544 7.37 -73.51 14.05
C GLY A 544 6.38 -74.57 13.66
N GLY A 545 6.55 -75.00 12.46
CA GLY A 545 6.54 -76.43 12.19
C GLY A 545 5.27 -77.05 11.69
N MET A 546 5.45 -77.67 10.59
CA MET A 546 4.74 -78.83 9.97
C MET A 546 3.93 -78.37 8.74
N GLY A 547 4.29 -78.76 7.55
CA GLY A 547 4.66 -80.06 7.07
C GLY A 547 3.64 -80.50 6.06
N GLY A 548 4.05 -80.68 4.81
CA GLY A 548 3.60 -81.81 4.06
C GLY A 548 2.49 -81.69 3.03
N MET A 549 2.87 -81.90 1.84
CA MET A 549 2.14 -82.69 0.82
C MET A 549 0.91 -82.05 0.14
N MET A 550 0.91 -81.70 -1.00
CA MET A 550 0.95 -82.33 -2.33
C MET A 550 0.99 -81.23 -3.38
#